data_61e6fcdf7f4cbde06d7df60521dffc7e
#
_entry.id   61e6fcdf7f4cbde06d7df60521dffc7e
#
_cell.length_a   1.000
_cell.length_b   1.000
_cell.length_c   1.000
_cell.angle_alpha   90.00
_cell.angle_beta   90.00
_cell.angle_gamma   90.00
#
_symmetry.space_group_name_H-M   'P 1'
#
loop_
_entity.id
_entity.type
_entity.pdbx_description
1 polymer ?
#
loop_
_entity_poly.entity_id
_entity_poly.type
_entity_poly.pdbx_seq_one_letter_code
_entity_poly.pdbx_strand_id
1 'polypeptide(L)'
;MNPQILDAPALETPATLPASPATLEVDDSQPGATVPQSVRAIERGQLNEAFDPTALKWSNVDWIVLTWMVAMHAGALAAPFYFTWSALGVTLLLHWLTCSIGICLGYHRYLSHRSFKLRTPARFMTLLIGAISGEGSPLTWAATHRMHHHKSDQDGDPHSPLEGAWWSHIMWLFVKHDFKVREMLFRHYAPDLAKDRMLMFFERTYFSILVVTGIALYMAGASRGSCGASACGW
;
A
#
# COMPACT_ATOMS: atom_id res chain seq x y z
N MET A 1 -27.96 -2.56 -66.06
CA MET A 1 -27.24 -1.71 -65.09
C MET A 1 -27.02 -2.54 -63.85
N ASN A 2 -25.80 -2.99 -63.61
CA ASN A 2 -25.41 -3.91 -62.55
C ASN A 2 -24.72 -3.10 -61.43
N PRO A 3 -25.21 -3.07 -60.18
CA PRO A 3 -24.52 -2.39 -59.10
C PRO A 3 -23.46 -3.33 -58.56
N GLN A 4 -22.21 -2.92 -58.73
CA GLN A 4 -21.04 -3.58 -58.10
C GLN A 4 -21.16 -3.44 -56.58
N ILE A 5 -21.19 -4.57 -55.89
CA ILE A 5 -21.02 -4.66 -54.44
C ILE A 5 -19.53 -4.42 -54.18
N LEU A 6 -19.21 -3.31 -53.51
CA LEU A 6 -17.87 -3.02 -52.97
C LEU A 6 -17.58 -3.97 -51.85
N ASP A 7 -16.64 -4.87 -52.03
CA ASP A 7 -16.08 -5.72 -51.01
C ASP A 7 -15.40 -4.86 -49.95
N ALA A 8 -15.94 -4.88 -48.72
CA ALA A 8 -15.29 -4.29 -47.57
C ALA A 8 -14.05 -5.12 -47.20
N PRO A 9 -12.90 -4.49 -46.88
CA PRO A 9 -11.70 -5.23 -46.46
C PRO A 9 -11.99 -5.98 -45.16
N ALA A 10 -11.59 -7.25 -45.12
CA ALA A 10 -11.66 -8.10 -43.95
C ALA A 10 -10.96 -7.42 -42.79
N LEU A 11 -11.67 -7.28 -41.65
CA LEU A 11 -11.10 -6.85 -40.38
C LEU A 11 -9.99 -7.84 -40.00
N GLU A 12 -8.75 -7.36 -40.05
CA GLU A 12 -7.61 -8.08 -39.50
C GLU A 12 -7.87 -8.39 -38.03
N THR A 13 -7.77 -9.65 -37.68
CA THR A 13 -7.81 -10.12 -36.29
C THR A 13 -6.77 -9.33 -35.48
N PRO A 14 -7.13 -8.71 -34.37
CA PRO A 14 -6.15 -7.99 -33.54
C PRO A 14 -5.05 -8.98 -33.15
N ALA A 15 -3.82 -8.57 -33.38
CA ALA A 15 -2.64 -9.28 -32.94
C ALA A 15 -2.78 -9.68 -31.48
N THR A 16 -2.56 -10.96 -31.19
CA THR A 16 -2.52 -11.48 -29.82
C THR A 16 -1.59 -10.61 -28.99
N LEU A 17 -2.16 -9.98 -27.95
CA LEU A 17 -1.39 -9.25 -26.95
C LEU A 17 -0.25 -10.15 -26.45
N PRO A 18 0.98 -9.63 -26.30
CA PRO A 18 2.08 -10.41 -25.75
C PRO A 18 1.64 -10.93 -24.39
N ALA A 19 1.94 -12.19 -24.13
CA ALA A 19 1.67 -12.86 -22.87
C ALA A 19 2.08 -11.98 -21.70
N SER A 20 1.20 -11.91 -20.70
CA SER A 20 1.40 -11.24 -19.41
C SER A 20 2.85 -11.34 -18.96
N PRO A 21 3.46 -10.24 -18.44
CA PRO A 21 4.83 -10.29 -17.94
C PRO A 21 4.96 -11.42 -16.93
N ALA A 22 5.98 -12.24 -17.15
CA ALA A 22 6.29 -13.44 -16.40
C ALA A 22 5.85 -13.35 -14.95
N THR A 23 4.96 -14.25 -14.56
CA THR A 23 4.78 -14.65 -13.17
C THR A 23 6.16 -14.71 -12.55
N LEU A 24 6.41 -13.90 -11.51
CA LEU A 24 7.61 -14.03 -10.70
C LEU A 24 7.55 -15.42 -10.08
N GLU A 25 8.07 -16.42 -10.80
CA GLU A 25 8.36 -17.72 -10.21
C GLU A 25 9.27 -17.41 -9.03
N VAL A 26 8.76 -17.69 -7.84
CA VAL A 26 9.56 -17.67 -6.64
C VAL A 26 10.60 -18.76 -6.83
N ASP A 27 11.82 -18.35 -7.15
CA ASP A 27 12.97 -19.24 -7.31
C ASP A 27 13.16 -19.99 -5.99
N ASP A 28 12.69 -21.24 -5.95
CA ASP A 28 12.84 -22.15 -4.83
C ASP A 28 14.29 -22.63 -4.60
N SER A 29 15.25 -22.14 -5.41
CA SER A 29 16.67 -22.56 -5.40
C SER A 29 17.58 -21.73 -4.50
N GLN A 30 17.07 -20.77 -3.70
CA GLN A 30 17.91 -19.97 -2.80
C GLN A 30 18.40 -20.80 -1.59
N PRO A 31 19.74 -20.87 -1.33
CA PRO A 31 20.30 -21.62 -0.24
C PRO A 31 20.17 -20.84 1.10
N GLY A 32 19.14 -21.13 1.84
CA GLY A 32 18.92 -20.70 3.21
C GLY A 32 17.87 -21.60 3.81
N ALA A 33 18.22 -22.37 4.85
CA ALA A 33 17.44 -23.39 5.57
C ALA A 33 16.10 -23.71 4.91
N THR A 34 16.08 -24.75 4.08
CA THR A 34 14.91 -25.13 3.28
C THR A 34 13.77 -25.55 4.20
N VAL A 35 12.83 -24.64 4.41
CA VAL A 35 11.55 -24.99 5.04
C VAL A 35 10.91 -26.10 4.17
N PRO A 36 10.56 -27.26 4.73
CA PRO A 36 9.95 -28.35 3.96
C PRO A 36 8.74 -27.90 3.18
N GLN A 37 8.51 -28.44 1.98
CA GLN A 37 7.37 -28.07 1.12
C GLN A 37 6.02 -28.23 1.85
N SER A 38 5.88 -29.25 2.70
CA SER A 38 4.68 -29.48 3.53
C SER A 38 4.41 -28.31 4.48
N VAL A 39 5.48 -27.77 5.12
CA VAL A 39 5.34 -26.63 6.02
C VAL A 39 4.98 -25.37 5.24
N ARG A 40 5.59 -25.14 4.08
CA ARG A 40 5.23 -24.00 3.20
C ARG A 40 3.78 -24.07 2.72
N ALA A 41 3.26 -25.26 2.43
CA ALA A 41 1.85 -25.45 2.02
C ALA A 41 0.90 -25.12 3.18
N ILE A 42 1.21 -25.55 4.40
CA ILE A 42 0.43 -25.22 5.59
C ILE A 42 0.46 -23.71 5.87
N GLU A 43 1.62 -23.08 5.81
CA GLU A 43 1.77 -21.63 6.00
C GLU A 43 0.98 -20.83 4.96
N ARG A 44 0.97 -21.26 3.69
CA ARG A 44 0.17 -20.62 2.63
C ARG A 44 -1.33 -20.75 2.92
N GLY A 45 -1.80 -21.91 3.39
CA GLY A 45 -3.18 -22.09 3.82
C GLY A 45 -3.55 -21.12 4.96
N GLN A 46 -2.69 -21.01 5.98
CA GLN A 46 -2.90 -20.08 7.09
C GLN A 46 -2.90 -18.61 6.64
N LEU A 47 -2.07 -18.24 5.65
CA LEU A 47 -2.10 -16.90 5.07
C LEU A 47 -3.40 -16.65 4.31
N ASN A 48 -3.88 -17.59 3.51
CA ASN A 48 -5.14 -17.44 2.80
C ASN A 48 -6.30 -17.20 3.80
N GLU A 49 -6.38 -18.02 4.86
CA GLU A 49 -7.37 -17.84 5.91
C GLU A 49 -7.27 -16.51 6.65
N ALA A 50 -6.05 -15.99 6.86
CA ALA A 50 -5.82 -14.73 7.55
C ALA A 50 -6.27 -13.50 6.72
N PHE A 51 -6.29 -13.62 5.40
CA PHE A 51 -6.71 -12.56 4.48
C PHE A 51 -8.10 -12.80 3.86
N ASP A 52 -8.83 -13.82 4.33
CA ASP A 52 -10.21 -14.09 3.94
C ASP A 52 -11.20 -13.15 4.67
N PRO A 53 -12.31 -12.73 4.04
CA PRO A 53 -13.34 -11.92 4.71
C PRO A 53 -13.85 -12.49 6.02
N THR A 54 -13.90 -13.82 6.17
CA THR A 54 -14.32 -14.49 7.41
C THR A 54 -13.34 -14.32 8.57
N ALA A 55 -12.11 -13.86 8.30
CA ALA A 55 -11.14 -13.50 9.33
C ALA A 55 -11.57 -12.26 10.12
N LEU A 56 -12.39 -11.37 9.56
CA LEU A 56 -12.87 -10.19 10.25
C LEU A 56 -13.95 -10.53 11.28
N LYS A 57 -13.54 -10.58 12.54
CA LYS A 57 -14.42 -10.83 13.70
C LYS A 57 -14.18 -9.75 14.74
N TRP A 58 -15.15 -9.47 15.60
CA TRP A 58 -14.98 -8.49 16.69
C TRP A 58 -13.74 -8.73 17.56
N SER A 59 -13.37 -10.00 17.76
CA SER A 59 -12.16 -10.40 18.49
C SER A 59 -10.85 -10.14 17.73
N ASN A 60 -10.92 -9.92 16.42
CA ASN A 60 -9.78 -9.78 15.52
C ASN A 60 -9.76 -8.42 14.79
N VAL A 61 -10.53 -7.45 15.28
CA VAL A 61 -10.48 -6.09 14.74
C VAL A 61 -9.19 -5.40 15.15
N ASP A 62 -8.49 -4.81 14.18
CA ASP A 62 -7.41 -3.87 14.47
C ASP A 62 -7.99 -2.50 14.87
N TRP A 63 -8.19 -2.34 16.18
CA TRP A 63 -8.76 -1.11 16.74
C TRP A 63 -7.88 0.11 16.51
N ILE A 64 -6.57 -0.06 16.34
CA ILE A 64 -5.66 1.07 16.05
C ILE A 64 -5.94 1.58 14.65
N VAL A 65 -5.99 0.67 13.65
CA VAL A 65 -6.29 1.03 12.27
C VAL A 65 -7.71 1.60 12.15
N LEU A 66 -8.70 0.96 12.77
CA LEU A 66 -10.09 1.43 12.73
C LEU A 66 -10.22 2.84 13.34
N THR A 67 -9.64 3.07 14.53
CA THR A 67 -9.69 4.39 15.18
C THR A 67 -8.98 5.45 14.35
N TRP A 68 -7.82 5.11 13.77
CA TRP A 68 -7.10 6.00 12.85
C TRP A 68 -7.96 6.38 11.64
N MET A 69 -8.59 5.41 10.99
CA MET A 69 -9.45 5.65 9.83
C MET A 69 -10.66 6.53 10.19
N VAL A 70 -11.31 6.26 11.31
CA VAL A 70 -12.42 7.08 11.81
C VAL A 70 -11.97 8.52 12.08
N ALA A 71 -10.82 8.69 12.74
CA ALA A 71 -10.27 10.02 13.02
C ALA A 71 -9.94 10.80 11.76
N MET A 72 -9.35 10.14 10.75
CA MET A 72 -9.05 10.75 9.46
C MET A 72 -10.31 11.20 8.71
N HIS A 73 -11.36 10.38 8.69
CA HIS A 73 -12.63 10.73 8.07
C HIS A 73 -13.34 11.87 8.82
N ALA A 74 -13.34 11.83 10.15
CA ALA A 74 -13.88 12.93 10.96
C ALA A 74 -13.12 14.24 10.71
N GLY A 75 -11.79 14.19 10.61
CA GLY A 75 -10.97 15.34 10.22
C GLY A 75 -11.29 15.87 8.82
N ALA A 76 -11.47 14.97 7.85
CA ALA A 76 -11.85 15.35 6.49
C ALA A 76 -13.23 16.04 6.45
N LEU A 77 -14.21 15.55 7.22
CA LEU A 77 -15.54 16.17 7.35
C LEU A 77 -15.47 17.53 8.05
N ALA A 78 -14.55 17.73 8.97
CA ALA A 78 -14.33 19.01 9.66
C ALA A 78 -13.53 20.02 8.82
N ALA A 79 -12.73 19.56 7.84
CA ALA A 79 -11.82 20.41 7.06
C ALA A 79 -12.49 21.62 6.39
N PRO A 80 -13.72 21.56 5.84
CA PRO A 80 -14.38 22.71 5.23
C PRO A 80 -14.59 23.89 6.19
N PHE A 81 -14.74 23.64 7.49
CA PHE A 81 -14.93 24.66 8.52
C PHE A 81 -13.62 25.42 8.86
N TYR A 82 -12.48 24.86 8.48
CA TYR A 82 -11.13 25.42 8.75
C TYR A 82 -10.39 25.70 7.43
N PHE A 83 -11.13 25.90 6.35
CA PHE A 83 -10.56 26.05 5.02
C PHE A 83 -9.69 27.30 4.91
N THR A 84 -8.50 27.12 4.36
CA THR A 84 -7.64 28.21 3.87
C THR A 84 -6.96 27.78 2.55
N TRP A 85 -6.68 28.72 1.68
CA TRP A 85 -6.00 28.42 0.41
C TRP A 85 -4.59 27.83 0.65
N SER A 86 -3.90 28.26 1.71
CA SER A 86 -2.60 27.71 2.09
C SER A 86 -2.71 26.26 2.56
N ALA A 87 -3.74 25.92 3.34
CA ALA A 87 -3.98 24.55 3.77
C ALA A 87 -4.30 23.64 2.57
N LEU A 88 -5.13 24.10 1.63
CA LEU A 88 -5.40 23.37 0.40
C LEU A 88 -4.12 23.14 -0.40
N GLY A 89 -3.26 24.16 -0.59
CA GLY A 89 -2.01 24.03 -1.30
C GLY A 89 -1.05 23.02 -0.66
N VAL A 90 -0.94 23.02 0.69
CA VAL A 90 -0.15 22.02 1.44
C VAL A 90 -0.74 20.62 1.27
N THR A 91 -2.05 20.48 1.38
CA THR A 91 -2.74 19.18 1.21
C THR A 91 -2.48 18.59 -0.18
N LEU A 92 -2.64 19.39 -1.24
CA LEU A 92 -2.38 18.94 -2.61
C LEU A 92 -0.92 18.57 -2.83
N LEU A 93 0.01 19.35 -2.29
CA LEU A 93 1.44 19.03 -2.36
C LEU A 93 1.77 17.74 -1.63
N LEU A 94 1.30 17.57 -0.39
CA LEU A 94 1.54 16.36 0.40
C LEU A 94 0.89 15.14 -0.26
N HIS A 95 -0.35 15.27 -0.75
CA HIS A 95 -1.02 14.19 -1.48
C HIS A 95 -0.21 13.78 -2.71
N TRP A 96 0.24 14.73 -3.52
CA TRP A 96 1.07 14.43 -4.69
C TRP A 96 2.39 13.76 -4.30
N LEU A 97 3.10 14.26 -3.29
CA LEU A 97 4.37 13.68 -2.82
C LEU A 97 4.16 12.25 -2.32
N THR A 98 3.18 12.05 -1.43
CA THR A 98 2.96 10.73 -0.82
C THR A 98 2.45 9.71 -1.82
N CYS A 99 1.44 10.04 -2.62
CA CYS A 99 0.90 9.10 -3.60
C CYS A 99 1.87 8.84 -4.77
N SER A 100 2.44 9.90 -5.38
CA SER A 100 3.27 9.72 -6.58
C SER A 100 4.67 9.23 -6.24
N ILE A 101 5.37 9.90 -5.32
CA ILE A 101 6.77 9.57 -4.99
C ILE A 101 6.84 8.48 -3.92
N GLY A 102 6.03 8.57 -2.88
CA GLY A 102 6.03 7.59 -1.78
C GLY A 102 5.48 6.25 -2.22
N ILE A 103 4.22 6.21 -2.60
CA ILE A 103 3.53 4.94 -2.90
C ILE A 103 3.84 4.47 -4.32
N CYS A 104 3.47 5.22 -5.37
CA CYS A 104 3.60 4.73 -6.74
C CYS A 104 5.06 4.49 -7.14
N LEU A 105 5.96 5.41 -6.87
CA LEU A 105 7.37 5.25 -7.22
C LEU A 105 8.11 4.38 -6.19
N GLY A 106 7.96 4.66 -4.89
CA GLY A 106 8.70 4.02 -3.81
C GLY A 106 8.21 2.60 -3.50
N TYR A 107 6.98 2.48 -3.00
CA TYR A 107 6.49 1.18 -2.55
C TYR A 107 6.14 0.25 -3.71
N HIS A 108 5.43 0.78 -4.71
CA HIS A 108 4.97 -0.03 -5.83
C HIS A 108 6.13 -0.35 -6.80
N ARG A 109 6.69 0.65 -7.49
CA ARG A 109 7.66 0.38 -8.55
C ARG A 109 9.05 -0.01 -8.03
N TYR A 110 9.53 0.64 -6.97
CA TYR A 110 10.86 0.35 -6.45
C TYR A 110 10.91 -0.91 -5.59
N LEU A 111 10.06 -1.05 -4.54
CA LEU A 111 10.11 -2.20 -3.63
C LEU A 111 9.43 -3.43 -4.22
N SER A 112 8.18 -3.28 -4.72
CA SER A 112 7.40 -4.44 -5.13
C SER A 112 7.87 -4.98 -6.48
N HIS A 113 8.03 -4.12 -7.49
CA HIS A 113 8.39 -4.51 -8.85
C HIS A 113 9.89 -4.41 -9.18
N ARG A 114 10.72 -3.85 -8.29
CA ARG A 114 12.18 -3.68 -8.49
C ARG A 114 12.55 -3.05 -9.85
N SER A 115 11.72 -2.13 -10.36
CA SER A 115 11.83 -1.57 -11.71
C SER A 115 13.09 -0.73 -11.90
N PHE A 116 13.71 -0.25 -10.83
CA PHE A 116 14.91 0.58 -10.86
C PHE A 116 15.68 0.50 -9.54
N LYS A 117 16.86 1.12 -9.49
CA LYS A 117 17.73 1.16 -8.30
C LYS A 117 17.84 2.59 -7.77
N LEU A 118 17.83 2.75 -6.45
CA LEU A 118 18.04 4.02 -5.76
C LEU A 118 19.33 3.98 -4.94
N ARG A 119 20.04 5.12 -4.89
CA ARG A 119 21.13 5.34 -3.94
C ARG A 119 20.54 5.49 -2.52
N THR A 120 21.31 5.13 -1.51
CA THR A 120 20.85 5.09 -0.11
C THR A 120 20.11 6.33 0.37
N PRO A 121 20.58 7.58 0.13
CA PRO A 121 19.83 8.76 0.57
C PRO A 121 18.49 8.93 -0.13
N ALA A 122 18.46 8.77 -1.46
CA ALA A 122 17.22 8.86 -2.24
C ALA A 122 16.21 7.77 -1.83
N ARG A 123 16.73 6.57 -1.60
CA ARG A 123 15.94 5.45 -1.09
C ARG A 123 15.30 5.79 0.26
N PHE A 124 16.08 6.27 1.23
CA PHE A 124 15.57 6.65 2.56
C PHE A 124 14.47 7.71 2.43
N MET A 125 14.70 8.77 1.66
CA MET A 125 13.72 9.84 1.48
C MET A 125 12.44 9.35 0.80
N THR A 126 12.56 8.53 -0.23
CA THR A 126 11.39 7.96 -0.93
C THR A 126 10.56 7.07 0.01
N LEU A 127 11.20 6.23 0.81
CA LEU A 127 10.53 5.38 1.80
C LEU A 127 9.90 6.20 2.93
N LEU A 128 10.55 7.27 3.38
CA LEU A 128 10.00 8.18 4.37
C LEU A 128 8.75 8.88 3.84
N ILE A 129 8.80 9.39 2.61
CA ILE A 129 7.64 10.01 1.95
C ILE A 129 6.48 9.01 1.85
N GLY A 130 6.76 7.74 1.53
CA GLY A 130 5.74 6.68 1.55
C GLY A 130 5.23 6.40 2.96
N ALA A 131 6.09 6.38 3.98
CA ALA A 131 5.66 6.10 5.34
C ALA A 131 4.72 7.16 5.92
N ILE A 132 4.87 8.43 5.53
CA ILE A 132 3.97 9.50 5.97
C ILE A 132 2.61 9.52 5.26
N SER A 133 2.39 8.68 4.24
CA SER A 133 1.07 8.56 3.58
C SER A 133 0.00 7.98 4.48
N GLY A 134 0.39 7.16 5.47
CA GLY A 134 -0.56 6.45 6.33
C GLY A 134 -1.00 5.07 5.80
N GLU A 135 -0.47 4.63 4.65
CA GLU A 135 -0.88 3.36 4.00
C GLU A 135 -0.17 2.10 4.52
N GLY A 136 0.63 2.22 5.56
CA GLY A 136 1.40 1.11 6.12
C GLY A 136 2.90 1.28 6.00
N SER A 137 3.65 0.41 6.69
CA SER A 137 5.10 0.39 6.57
C SER A 137 5.54 -0.11 5.19
N PRO A 138 6.71 0.33 4.67
CA PRO A 138 7.17 -0.08 3.34
C PRO A 138 7.28 -1.60 3.17
N LEU A 139 7.69 -2.32 4.22
CA LEU A 139 7.86 -3.77 4.15
C LEU A 139 6.51 -4.49 4.12
N THR A 140 5.61 -4.15 5.03
CA THR A 140 4.26 -4.74 5.08
C THR A 140 3.50 -4.43 3.80
N TRP A 141 3.51 -3.18 3.33
CA TRP A 141 2.85 -2.76 2.10
C TRP A 141 3.35 -3.57 0.90
N ALA A 142 4.67 -3.64 0.70
CA ALA A 142 5.25 -4.34 -0.44
C ALA A 142 5.00 -5.86 -0.39
N ALA A 143 5.02 -6.47 0.79
CA ALA A 143 4.73 -7.90 0.96
C ALA A 143 3.27 -8.21 0.63
N THR A 144 2.32 -7.42 1.14
CA THR A 144 0.88 -7.56 0.84
C THR A 144 0.61 -7.34 -0.64
N HIS A 145 1.23 -6.32 -1.25
CA HIS A 145 1.07 -6.03 -2.67
C HIS A 145 1.63 -7.14 -3.57
N ARG A 146 2.77 -7.75 -3.22
CA ARG A 146 3.28 -8.92 -3.93
C ARG A 146 2.39 -10.15 -3.75
N MET A 147 1.79 -10.33 -2.57
CA MET A 147 0.78 -11.37 -2.35
C MET A 147 -0.43 -11.16 -3.25
N HIS A 148 -0.95 -9.93 -3.34
CA HIS A 148 -2.02 -9.58 -4.27
C HIS A 148 -1.65 -9.92 -5.72
N HIS A 149 -0.49 -9.51 -6.23
CA HIS A 149 -0.06 -9.86 -7.59
C HIS A 149 0.07 -11.37 -7.80
N HIS A 150 0.52 -12.11 -6.79
CA HIS A 150 0.64 -13.57 -6.89
C HIS A 150 -0.70 -14.29 -6.85
N LYS A 151 -1.68 -13.69 -6.18
CA LYS A 151 -3.00 -14.26 -5.91
C LYS A 151 -4.15 -13.57 -6.64
N SER A 152 -3.86 -12.59 -7.48
CA SER A 152 -4.86 -11.72 -8.09
C SER A 152 -6.14 -12.45 -8.47
N ASP A 153 -7.27 -12.06 -7.85
CA ASP A 153 -8.60 -12.64 -8.03
C ASP A 153 -8.72 -14.16 -7.73
N GLN A 154 -7.84 -14.69 -6.88
CA GLN A 154 -7.86 -16.07 -6.39
C GLN A 154 -7.98 -16.11 -4.87
N ASP A 155 -8.24 -17.30 -4.31
CA ASP A 155 -8.27 -17.52 -2.86
C ASP A 155 -6.98 -17.02 -2.19
N GLY A 156 -7.16 -16.17 -1.18
CA GLY A 156 -6.08 -15.57 -0.44
C GLY A 156 -5.52 -14.29 -1.07
N ASP A 157 -6.18 -13.70 -2.06
CA ASP A 157 -5.92 -12.32 -2.45
C ASP A 157 -6.39 -11.39 -1.32
N PRO A 158 -5.49 -10.56 -0.74
CA PRO A 158 -5.84 -9.75 0.43
C PRO A 158 -7.05 -8.83 0.24
N HIS A 159 -7.29 -8.37 -0.97
CA HIS A 159 -8.35 -7.41 -1.27
C HIS A 159 -9.01 -7.65 -2.63
N SER A 160 -9.32 -8.92 -2.93
CA SER A 160 -10.01 -9.30 -4.15
C SER A 160 -11.37 -8.58 -4.30
N PRO A 161 -11.68 -8.01 -5.47
CA PRO A 161 -13.02 -7.48 -5.74
C PRO A 161 -14.10 -8.57 -5.79
N LEU A 162 -13.72 -9.84 -5.98
CA LEU A 162 -14.64 -10.98 -5.95
C LEU A 162 -15.25 -11.19 -4.55
N GLU A 163 -14.55 -10.78 -3.49
CA GLU A 163 -15.02 -10.81 -2.11
C GLU A 163 -15.94 -9.61 -1.76
N GLY A 164 -16.28 -8.80 -2.75
CA GLY A 164 -17.17 -7.66 -2.63
C GLY A 164 -16.46 -6.31 -2.50
N ALA A 165 -17.17 -5.25 -2.93
CA ALA A 165 -16.61 -3.89 -3.03
C ALA A 165 -16.14 -3.32 -1.69
N TRP A 166 -16.86 -3.59 -0.60
CA TRP A 166 -16.48 -3.11 0.73
C TRP A 166 -15.23 -3.82 1.25
N TRP A 167 -15.12 -5.12 1.03
CA TRP A 167 -13.94 -5.87 1.42
C TRP A 167 -12.73 -5.33 0.67
N SER A 168 -12.74 -5.37 -0.64
CA SER A 168 -11.60 -4.97 -1.48
C SER A 168 -11.16 -3.52 -1.27
N HIS A 169 -12.11 -2.64 -0.92
CA HIS A 169 -11.79 -1.22 -0.72
C HIS A 169 -11.19 -0.92 0.64
N ILE A 170 -11.79 -1.42 1.74
CA ILE A 170 -11.41 -0.95 3.08
C ILE A 170 -11.46 -2.02 4.18
N MET A 171 -12.40 -3.00 4.14
CA MET A 171 -12.64 -3.86 5.29
C MET A 171 -11.47 -4.77 5.61
N TRP A 172 -10.71 -5.19 4.61
CA TRP A 172 -9.52 -6.02 4.77
C TRP A 172 -8.44 -5.36 5.65
N LEU A 173 -8.39 -4.02 5.70
CA LEU A 173 -7.46 -3.27 6.55
C LEU A 173 -7.74 -3.41 8.04
N PHE A 174 -8.97 -3.78 8.40
CA PHE A 174 -9.39 -3.89 9.80
C PHE A 174 -9.12 -5.25 10.42
N VAL A 175 -8.60 -6.21 9.65
CA VAL A 175 -8.18 -7.50 10.19
C VAL A 175 -6.83 -7.35 10.89
N LYS A 176 -6.80 -7.66 12.19
CA LYS A 176 -5.56 -7.66 12.96
C LYS A 176 -4.74 -8.90 12.63
N HIS A 177 -3.57 -8.69 12.06
CA HIS A 177 -2.60 -9.76 11.82
C HIS A 177 -1.59 -9.82 12.97
N ASP A 178 -1.47 -10.97 13.59
CA ASP A 178 -0.47 -11.21 14.63
C ASP A 178 0.95 -11.28 14.05
N PHE A 179 1.93 -11.36 14.94
CA PHE A 179 3.34 -11.41 14.54
C PHE A 179 3.64 -12.62 13.64
N LYS A 180 3.01 -13.77 13.92
CA LYS A 180 3.24 -15.01 13.16
C LYS A 180 2.73 -14.87 11.71
N VAL A 181 1.54 -14.32 11.51
CA VAL A 181 0.97 -14.06 10.18
C VAL A 181 1.87 -13.10 9.40
N ARG A 182 2.33 -12.02 10.03
CA ARG A 182 3.23 -11.05 9.39
C ARG A 182 4.59 -11.66 9.04
N GLU A 183 5.16 -12.49 9.90
CA GLU A 183 6.40 -13.20 9.62
C GLU A 183 6.23 -14.16 8.43
N MET A 184 5.13 -14.91 8.37
CA MET A 184 4.82 -15.78 7.23
C MET A 184 4.65 -14.95 5.94
N LEU A 185 3.93 -13.82 6.00
CA LEU A 185 3.77 -12.90 4.86
C LEU A 185 5.13 -12.44 4.32
N PHE A 186 6.04 -11.98 5.20
CA PHE A 186 7.37 -11.54 4.79
C PHE A 186 8.21 -12.67 4.22
N ARG A 187 8.15 -13.84 4.83
CA ARG A 187 8.91 -15.02 4.39
C ARG A 187 8.50 -15.50 3.00
N HIS A 188 7.18 -15.48 2.70
CA HIS A 188 6.67 -15.98 1.44
C HIS A 188 6.72 -14.95 0.30
N TYR A 189 6.43 -13.68 0.60
CA TYR A 189 6.24 -12.67 -0.46
C TYR A 189 7.32 -11.59 -0.51
N ALA A 190 8.10 -11.43 0.56
CA ALA A 190 9.14 -10.40 0.62
C ALA A 190 10.43 -10.86 1.33
N PRO A 191 10.96 -12.09 1.09
CA PRO A 191 12.11 -12.63 1.81
C PRO A 191 13.40 -11.83 1.59
N ASP A 192 13.50 -11.16 0.46
CA ASP A 192 14.59 -10.24 0.10
C ASP A 192 14.50 -8.93 0.88
N LEU A 193 13.29 -8.40 1.03
CA LEU A 193 13.04 -7.14 1.73
C LEU A 193 13.13 -7.30 3.25
N ALA A 194 12.71 -8.43 3.78
CA ALA A 194 12.75 -8.73 5.21
C ALA A 194 14.16 -8.77 5.81
N LYS A 195 15.21 -8.98 4.98
CA LYS A 195 16.62 -8.93 5.39
C LYS A 195 17.20 -7.52 5.40
N ASP A 196 16.48 -6.54 4.88
CA ASP A 196 16.97 -5.18 4.72
C ASP A 196 16.81 -4.37 6.00
N ARG A 197 17.93 -3.88 6.55
CA ARG A 197 17.97 -3.14 7.81
C ARG A 197 17.18 -1.82 7.76
N MET A 198 17.17 -1.14 6.61
CA MET A 198 16.42 0.12 6.44
C MET A 198 14.91 -0.16 6.45
N LEU A 199 14.45 -1.20 5.77
CA LEU A 199 13.03 -1.58 5.77
C LEU A 199 12.58 -2.04 7.16
N MET A 200 13.41 -2.81 7.88
CA MET A 200 13.13 -3.20 9.26
C MET A 200 13.11 -2.01 10.22
N PHE A 201 13.90 -0.97 9.96
CA PHE A 201 13.82 0.29 10.70
C PHE A 201 12.44 0.94 10.49
N PHE A 202 12.01 1.13 9.24
CA PHE A 202 10.68 1.70 8.95
C PHE A 202 9.55 0.83 9.50
N GLU A 203 9.65 -0.49 9.43
CA GLU A 203 8.67 -1.42 9.99
C GLU A 203 8.44 -1.21 11.49
N ARG A 204 9.52 -0.99 12.24
CA ARG A 204 9.48 -0.81 13.70
C ARG A 204 9.09 0.59 14.12
N THR A 205 9.41 1.60 13.31
CA THR A 205 9.22 3.02 13.65
C THR A 205 8.03 3.66 12.94
N TYR A 206 7.32 2.91 12.11
CA TYR A 206 6.23 3.43 11.27
C TYR A 206 5.22 4.27 12.04
N PHE A 207 4.68 3.76 13.14
CA PHE A 207 3.72 4.48 13.95
C PHE A 207 4.29 5.77 14.55
N SER A 208 5.53 5.72 15.01
CA SER A 208 6.23 6.91 15.54
C SER A 208 6.42 7.99 14.46
N ILE A 209 6.71 7.59 13.22
CA ILE A 209 6.82 8.51 12.08
C ILE A 209 5.50 9.22 11.84
N LEU A 210 4.36 8.52 11.87
CA LEU A 210 3.04 9.12 11.71
C LEU A 210 2.73 10.12 12.82
N VAL A 211 2.99 9.75 14.08
CA VAL A 211 2.76 10.63 15.22
C VAL A 211 3.61 11.91 15.12
N VAL A 212 4.90 11.77 14.84
CA VAL A 212 5.81 12.92 14.68
C VAL A 212 5.37 13.81 13.51
N THR A 213 4.96 13.22 12.40
CA THR A 213 4.44 13.97 11.25
C THR A 213 3.16 14.74 11.61
N GLY A 214 2.22 14.10 12.31
CA GLY A 214 0.99 14.75 12.75
C GLY A 214 1.27 15.93 13.70
N ILE A 215 2.17 15.76 14.67
CA ILE A 215 2.59 16.84 15.57
C ILE A 215 3.25 17.97 14.78
N ALA A 216 4.15 17.68 13.85
CA ALA A 216 4.82 18.70 13.03
C ALA A 216 3.83 19.50 12.18
N LEU A 217 2.86 18.87 11.56
CA LEU A 217 1.81 19.54 10.80
C LEU A 217 0.90 20.40 11.69
N TYR A 218 0.53 19.90 12.86
CA TYR A 218 -0.24 20.66 13.84
C TYR A 218 0.50 21.92 14.29
N MET A 219 1.77 21.80 14.68
CA MET A 219 2.62 22.93 15.11
C MET A 219 2.81 23.96 13.98
N ALA A 220 2.99 23.51 12.75
CA ALA A 220 3.10 24.40 11.59
C ALA A 220 1.79 25.15 11.29
N GLY A 221 0.63 24.56 11.56
CA GLY A 221 -0.67 25.22 11.46
C GLY A 221 -0.91 26.20 12.61
N ALA A 222 -0.62 25.79 13.84
CA ALA A 222 -0.81 26.61 15.04
C ALA A 222 0.06 27.86 15.05
N SER A 223 1.31 27.77 14.60
CA SER A 223 2.22 28.93 14.53
C SER A 223 1.74 30.02 13.53
N ARG A 224 1.03 29.64 12.48
CA ARG A 224 0.43 30.60 11.53
C ARG A 224 -0.80 31.30 12.12
N GLY A 225 -1.58 30.60 12.93
CA GLY A 225 -2.72 31.18 13.64
C GLY A 225 -2.30 32.25 14.67
N SER A 226 -1.22 32.00 15.42
CA SER A 226 -0.67 32.95 16.38
C SER A 226 -0.05 34.20 15.72
N CYS A 227 0.60 34.05 14.55
CA CYS A 227 1.17 35.18 13.82
C CYS A 227 0.08 36.07 13.19
N GLY A 228 -1.05 35.47 12.76
CA GLY A 228 -2.22 36.23 12.27
C GLY A 228 -2.93 37.03 13.36
N ALA A 229 -3.04 36.50 14.58
CA ALA A 229 -3.65 37.18 15.71
C ALA A 229 -2.82 38.38 16.24
N SER A 230 -1.49 38.30 16.14
CA SER A 230 -0.60 39.41 16.50
C SER A 230 -0.49 40.51 15.43
N ALA A 231 -0.85 40.23 14.17
CA ALA A 231 -0.82 41.20 13.08
C ALA A 231 -2.16 41.98 12.94
N CYS A 232 -3.25 41.55 13.58
CA CYS A 232 -4.55 42.22 13.62
C CYS A 232 -4.78 43.04 14.90
N GLY A 233 -3.75 43.36 15.64
CA GLY A 233 -3.80 44.26 16.76
C GLY A 233 -3.74 45.72 16.35
N TRP A 234 -4.86 46.26 15.78
CA TRP A 234 -5.27 47.67 15.75
C TRP A 234 -6.78 47.71 15.91
#